data_c438191068bede25488c05b8e9555095
#
_entry.id   c438191068bede25488c05b8e9555095
#
_cell.length_a   1.000
_cell.length_b   1.000
_cell.length_c   1.000
_cell.angle_alpha   90.00
_cell.angle_beta   90.00
_cell.angle_gamma   90.00
#
_symmetry.space_group_name_H-M   'P 1'
#
loop_
_entity.id
_entity.type
_entity.pdbx_description
1 polymer ?
#
loop_
_entity_poly.entity_id
_entity_poly.type
_entity_poly.pdbx_seq_one_letter_code
_entity_poly.pdbx_strand_id
1 'polypeptide(L)'
;MTTIRARVSASHRSVIELLAGDPHEQRTIAASLSPALRRVDNPLDRPTVGDWVTVQQLDSDNWRIDSVEPRRSCLVRRAAGSDAEPQPLAANVDLALLFAPLPDDVNAKRLVRLAALAWEGGAHPLVVLSRADLVTRDVLDSTRREVARACPGVSIVATANIEGGLDELAPWLTPGCTIVMLGPSGAGKTTLVNALSQQSAAQSGTGLGSHAAPMRTGAKSADGHGRHTTTHRALVPLGRGITLIDTPGLREVGLLSGTDGVDRAFAEITELATQCRFGDCTHDREPGCAVQASLSDGALDPARFAHWQELQREAAHAERSIAEQRRHERRGSLMVRQFMKQRKQQ
;
A
#
# COMPACT_ATOMS: atom_id res chain seq x y z
N MET A 1 11.22 13.63 32.24
CA MET A 1 10.29 13.07 31.26
C MET A 1 11.12 12.42 30.17
N THR A 2 10.94 11.12 29.93
CA THR A 2 11.69 10.37 28.92
C THR A 2 11.00 10.49 27.59
N THR A 3 11.75 10.88 26.55
CA THR A 3 11.26 10.91 25.16
C THR A 3 11.97 9.82 24.39
N ILE A 4 11.21 9.00 23.66
CA ILE A 4 11.75 7.93 22.85
C ILE A 4 11.13 7.94 21.44
N ARG A 5 11.82 7.31 20.50
CA ARG A 5 11.32 6.99 19.17
C ARG A 5 10.65 5.64 19.20
N ALA A 6 9.48 5.52 18.58
CA ALA A 6 8.76 4.26 18.49
C ALA A 6 8.09 4.13 17.12
N ARG A 7 7.68 2.91 16.77
CA ARG A 7 6.99 2.63 15.51
C ARG A 7 5.54 2.20 15.76
N VAL A 8 4.59 2.76 15.05
CA VAL A 8 3.17 2.39 15.16
C VAL A 8 2.97 0.96 14.69
N SER A 9 2.57 0.06 15.57
CA SER A 9 2.34 -1.35 15.28
C SER A 9 0.87 -1.68 15.04
N ALA A 10 -0.05 -1.03 15.77
CA ALA A 10 -1.47 -1.15 15.54
C ALA A 10 -2.21 0.13 15.93
N SER A 11 -3.35 0.39 15.31
CA SER A 11 -4.18 1.55 15.63
C SER A 11 -5.60 1.08 15.97
N HIS A 12 -6.01 1.33 17.21
CA HIS A 12 -7.36 1.13 17.70
C HIS A 12 -8.07 2.47 17.89
N ARG A 13 -9.37 2.48 18.09
CA ARG A 13 -10.18 3.71 18.17
C ARG A 13 -9.66 4.73 19.20
N SER A 14 -9.12 4.28 20.32
CA SER A 14 -8.70 5.14 21.44
C SER A 14 -7.25 4.99 21.84
N VAL A 15 -6.57 3.92 21.41
CA VAL A 15 -5.21 3.57 21.81
C VAL A 15 -4.42 3.17 20.58
N ILE A 16 -3.18 3.65 20.51
CA ILE A 16 -2.23 3.27 19.48
C ILE A 16 -1.16 2.40 20.13
N GLU A 17 -0.96 1.22 19.56
CA GLU A 17 0.13 0.34 19.98
C GLU A 17 1.40 0.70 19.22
N LEU A 18 2.50 0.72 19.93
CA LEU A 18 3.80 1.08 19.41
C LEU A 18 4.82 0.01 19.75
N LEU A 19 5.73 -0.23 18.82
CA LEU A 19 6.97 -0.97 19.07
C LEU A 19 8.08 0.02 19.42
N ALA A 20 8.63 -0.09 20.61
CA ALA A 20 9.72 0.74 21.12
C ALA A 20 10.94 -0.13 21.48
N GLY A 21 12.14 0.40 21.30
CA GLY A 21 13.41 -0.28 21.55
C GLY A 21 14.09 -0.78 20.29
N ASP A 22 15.27 -1.35 20.47
CA ASP A 22 16.04 -1.95 19.36
C ASP A 22 15.37 -3.21 18.81
N PRO A 23 15.65 -3.60 17.56
CA PRO A 23 15.00 -4.77 16.92
C PRO A 23 15.07 -6.07 17.71
N HIS A 24 16.06 -6.22 18.59
CA HIS A 24 16.27 -7.41 19.43
C HIS A 24 15.59 -7.33 20.81
N GLU A 25 15.21 -6.14 21.26
CA GLU A 25 14.60 -5.88 22.56
C GLU A 25 13.31 -5.02 22.43
N GLN A 26 12.56 -5.26 21.39
CA GLN A 26 11.32 -4.53 21.15
C GLN A 26 10.27 -4.84 22.23
N ARG A 27 9.71 -3.78 22.79
CA ARG A 27 8.56 -3.86 23.69
C ARG A 27 7.36 -3.16 23.09
N THR A 28 6.18 -3.71 23.31
CA THR A 28 4.93 -3.04 22.95
C THR A 28 4.54 -2.08 24.07
N ILE A 29 4.24 -0.84 23.70
CA ILE A 29 3.69 0.17 24.60
C ILE A 29 2.40 0.72 24.02
N ALA A 30 1.46 1.08 24.90
CA ALA A 30 0.21 1.72 24.54
C ALA A 30 0.34 3.24 24.71
N ALA A 31 -0.04 4.01 23.68
CA ALA A 31 0.05 5.45 23.71
C ALA A 31 -1.23 6.15 23.28
N SER A 32 -1.48 7.32 23.85
CA SER A 32 -2.53 8.24 23.43
C SER A 32 -1.98 9.32 22.50
N LEU A 33 -2.86 9.96 21.70
CA LEU A 33 -2.47 11.11 20.89
C LEU A 33 -2.38 12.39 21.74
N SER A 34 -1.43 13.25 21.42
CA SER A 34 -1.37 14.61 21.95
C SER A 34 -2.63 15.40 21.51
N PRO A 35 -3.01 16.48 22.24
CA PRO A 35 -4.12 17.34 21.83
C PRO A 35 -3.93 17.94 20.43
N ALA A 36 -2.70 18.18 20.01
CA ALA A 36 -2.37 18.67 18.67
C ALA A 36 -2.72 17.64 17.61
N LEU A 37 -2.25 16.38 17.77
CA LEU A 37 -2.54 15.29 16.81
C LEU A 37 -4.02 14.86 16.79
N ARG A 38 -4.77 15.05 17.88
CA ARG A 38 -6.22 14.81 17.90
C ARG A 38 -7.02 15.82 17.08
N ARG A 39 -6.48 17.05 16.90
CA ARG A 39 -7.14 18.16 16.20
C ARG A 39 -6.64 18.33 14.76
N VAL A 40 -5.88 17.38 14.26
CA VAL A 40 -5.39 17.41 12.88
C VAL A 40 -6.59 17.27 11.95
N ASP A 41 -6.77 18.30 11.09
CA ASP A 41 -7.89 18.39 10.15
C ASP A 41 -7.73 17.41 8.98
N ASN A 42 -6.48 17.19 8.52
CA ASN A 42 -6.22 16.28 7.42
C ASN A 42 -6.03 14.84 7.94
N PRO A 43 -6.89 13.89 7.57
CA PRO A 43 -6.76 12.49 8.00
C PRO A 43 -5.42 11.84 7.64
N LEU A 44 -4.75 12.32 6.59
CA LEU A 44 -3.45 11.80 6.16
C LEU A 44 -2.32 12.13 7.12
N ASP A 45 -2.47 13.17 7.96
CA ASP A 45 -1.45 13.56 8.94
C ASP A 45 -1.59 12.80 10.28
N ARG A 46 -2.65 11.99 10.41
CA ARG A 46 -2.85 11.13 11.58
C ARG A 46 -1.89 9.94 11.56
N PRO A 47 -1.40 9.49 12.74
CA PRO A 47 -0.57 8.30 12.82
C PRO A 47 -1.25 7.07 12.23
N THR A 48 -0.51 6.31 11.44
CA THR A 48 -0.95 5.03 10.87
C THR A 48 0.10 3.95 11.07
N VAL A 49 -0.26 2.69 10.85
CA VAL A 49 0.67 1.56 10.99
C VAL A 49 1.90 1.74 10.10
N GLY A 50 3.07 1.56 10.71
CA GLY A 50 4.36 1.76 10.05
C GLY A 50 5.00 3.14 10.28
N ASP A 51 4.24 4.13 10.80
CA ASP A 51 4.80 5.44 11.12
C ASP A 51 5.84 5.37 12.23
N TRP A 52 6.88 6.17 12.08
CA TRP A 52 7.79 6.51 13.16
C TRP A 52 7.23 7.73 13.92
N VAL A 53 7.23 7.63 15.23
CA VAL A 53 6.65 8.64 16.11
C VAL A 53 7.59 8.96 17.28
N THR A 54 7.53 10.21 17.71
CA THR A 54 8.16 10.64 18.96
C THR A 54 7.14 10.54 20.07
N VAL A 55 7.47 9.81 21.14
CA VAL A 55 6.58 9.58 22.27
C VAL A 55 7.22 10.04 23.57
N GLN A 56 6.40 10.64 24.41
CA GLN A 56 6.78 11.11 25.74
C GLN A 56 6.14 10.23 26.81
N GLN A 57 6.93 9.81 27.78
CA GLN A 57 6.42 9.13 28.98
C GLN A 57 5.81 10.17 29.93
N LEU A 58 4.54 10.00 30.26
CA LEU A 58 3.82 10.86 31.20
C LEU A 58 3.93 10.34 32.63
N ASP A 59 3.80 9.01 32.79
CA ASP A 59 4.02 8.28 34.05
C ASP A 59 4.53 6.85 33.75
N SER A 60 4.55 5.93 34.72
CA SER A 60 5.09 4.58 34.57
C SER A 60 4.49 3.81 33.38
N ASP A 61 3.21 3.99 33.10
CA ASP A 61 2.47 3.16 32.12
C ASP A 61 1.84 3.97 30.99
N ASN A 62 1.79 5.30 31.11
CA ASN A 62 1.13 6.16 30.16
C ASN A 62 2.12 6.87 29.23
N TRP A 63 1.92 6.67 27.94
CA TRP A 63 2.71 7.28 26.88
C TRP A 63 1.84 8.16 26.00
N ARG A 64 2.42 9.21 25.43
CA ARG A 64 1.76 10.14 24.54
C ARG A 64 2.57 10.34 23.27
N ILE A 65 1.92 10.22 22.12
CA ILE A 65 2.50 10.55 20.82
C ILE A 65 2.45 12.07 20.65
N ASP A 66 3.62 12.69 20.54
CA ASP A 66 3.74 14.14 20.36
C ASP A 66 3.87 14.54 18.89
N SER A 67 4.55 13.74 18.06
CA SER A 67 4.71 14.02 16.64
C SER A 67 4.87 12.74 15.82
N VAL A 68 4.51 12.84 14.53
CA VAL A 68 4.79 11.85 13.49
C VAL A 68 5.98 12.32 12.68
N GLU A 69 6.96 11.45 12.46
CA GLU A 69 8.11 11.75 11.60
C GLU A 69 7.71 11.82 10.12
N PRO A 70 8.47 12.53 9.27
CA PRO A 70 8.24 12.53 7.82
C PRO A 70 8.24 11.12 7.25
N ARG A 71 7.20 10.80 6.49
CA ARG A 71 7.05 9.50 5.83
C ARG A 71 7.90 9.43 4.57
N ARG A 72 8.56 8.29 4.35
CA ARG A 72 9.22 7.98 3.07
C ARG A 72 8.21 7.50 2.02
N SER A 73 7.18 6.82 2.47
CA SER A 73 6.08 6.32 1.66
C SER A 73 4.79 6.27 2.48
N CYS A 74 3.64 6.37 1.81
CA CYS A 74 2.33 6.23 2.44
C CYS A 74 1.32 5.67 1.45
N LEU A 75 0.88 4.44 1.66
CA LEU A 75 -0.23 3.87 0.90
C LEU A 75 -1.55 4.43 1.43
N VAL A 76 -2.32 5.02 0.55
CA VAL A 76 -3.60 5.67 0.88
C VAL A 76 -4.74 4.89 0.23
N ARG A 77 -5.82 4.70 0.95
CA ARG A 77 -7.07 4.15 0.42
C ARG A 77 -8.11 5.25 0.36
N ARG A 78 -8.90 5.24 -0.71
CA ARG A 78 -10.20 5.90 -0.75
C ARG A 78 -11.31 4.85 -0.77
N ALA A 79 -12.33 5.05 0.03
CA ALA A 79 -13.52 4.22 -0.07
C ALA A 79 -14.29 4.61 -1.35
N ALA A 80 -15.03 3.67 -1.94
CA ALA A 80 -15.93 3.98 -3.04
C ALA A 80 -17.04 4.92 -2.56
N GLY A 81 -17.23 6.05 -3.25
CA GLY A 81 -18.21 7.09 -2.92
C GLY A 81 -17.59 8.49 -2.94
N SER A 82 -18.39 9.50 -3.34
CA SER A 82 -17.92 10.88 -3.52
C SER A 82 -17.42 11.56 -2.24
N ASP A 83 -17.84 11.09 -1.07
CA ASP A 83 -17.59 11.75 0.22
C ASP A 83 -16.58 11.00 1.12
N ALA A 84 -15.89 9.98 0.59
CA ALA A 84 -14.97 9.21 1.38
C ALA A 84 -13.63 9.92 1.56
N GLU A 85 -13.33 10.26 2.80
CA GLU A 85 -12.02 10.82 3.18
C GLU A 85 -10.89 9.84 2.85
N PRO A 86 -9.74 10.33 2.34
CA PRO A 86 -8.57 9.51 2.14
C PRO A 86 -8.05 8.99 3.48
N GLN A 87 -7.78 7.70 3.55
CA GLN A 87 -7.29 7.05 4.78
C GLN A 87 -5.89 6.50 4.54
N PRO A 88 -4.89 6.87 5.37
CA PRO A 88 -3.60 6.24 5.33
C PRO A 88 -3.74 4.78 5.78
N LEU A 89 -3.19 3.87 4.99
CA LEU A 89 -3.28 2.43 5.24
C LEU A 89 -2.02 1.88 5.87
N ALA A 90 -0.87 2.28 5.30
CA ALA A 90 0.45 1.83 5.71
C ALA A 90 1.46 2.93 5.39
N ALA A 91 2.38 3.20 6.30
CA ALA A 91 3.44 4.17 6.13
C ALA A 91 4.82 3.49 6.15
N ASN A 92 5.79 4.16 5.52
CA ASN A 92 7.18 3.71 5.47
C ASN A 92 7.33 2.28 4.91
N VAL A 93 6.53 1.97 3.88
CA VAL A 93 6.59 0.73 3.10
C VAL A 93 7.71 0.87 2.07
N ASP A 94 8.62 -0.09 2.03
CA ASP A 94 9.70 -0.14 1.05
C ASP A 94 9.28 -0.96 -0.18
N LEU A 95 8.58 -2.09 0.03
CA LEU A 95 8.24 -3.04 -1.02
C LEU A 95 6.76 -3.45 -0.96
N ALA A 96 6.06 -3.29 -2.07
CA ALA A 96 4.69 -3.77 -2.26
C ALA A 96 4.70 -5.07 -3.09
N LEU A 97 4.40 -6.21 -2.45
CA LEU A 97 4.30 -7.51 -3.11
C LEU A 97 2.92 -7.66 -3.74
N LEU A 98 2.88 -7.68 -5.08
CA LEU A 98 1.65 -7.77 -5.88
C LEU A 98 1.39 -9.21 -6.28
N PHE A 99 0.50 -9.88 -5.58
CA PHE A 99 0.25 -11.31 -5.76
C PHE A 99 -0.65 -11.61 -6.96
N ALA A 100 -0.16 -12.50 -7.82
CA ALA A 100 -0.88 -13.12 -8.93
C ALA A 100 -0.79 -14.63 -8.79
N PRO A 101 -1.82 -15.32 -8.25
CA PRO A 101 -1.77 -16.76 -8.04
C PRO A 101 -1.95 -17.52 -9.35
N LEU A 102 -1.06 -18.48 -9.59
CA LEU A 102 -1.14 -19.42 -10.71
C LEU A 102 -2.03 -20.63 -10.34
N PRO A 103 -2.67 -21.28 -11.34
CA PRO A 103 -2.80 -20.86 -12.75
C PRO A 103 -3.93 -19.84 -12.98
N ASP A 104 -4.83 -19.61 -12.02
CA ASP A 104 -6.21 -19.22 -12.29
C ASP A 104 -6.50 -17.70 -12.25
N ASP A 105 -5.63 -16.86 -11.67
CA ASP A 105 -5.99 -15.46 -11.40
C ASP A 105 -4.86 -14.45 -11.70
N VAL A 106 -4.26 -14.57 -12.87
CA VAL A 106 -3.31 -13.57 -13.37
C VAL A 106 -4.08 -12.49 -14.14
N ASN A 107 -4.49 -11.45 -13.44
CA ASN A 107 -5.20 -10.33 -14.04
C ASN A 107 -4.24 -9.13 -14.23
N ALA A 108 -3.79 -8.95 -15.47
CA ALA A 108 -2.84 -7.91 -15.82
C ALA A 108 -3.34 -6.49 -15.49
N LYS A 109 -4.62 -6.17 -15.73
CA LYS A 109 -5.20 -4.85 -15.38
C LYS A 109 -5.15 -4.60 -13.88
N ARG A 110 -5.44 -5.60 -13.06
CA ARG A 110 -5.33 -5.50 -11.60
C ARG A 110 -3.89 -5.26 -11.18
N LEU A 111 -2.91 -5.95 -11.77
CA LEU A 111 -1.49 -5.78 -11.45
C LEU A 111 -1.01 -4.36 -11.79
N VAL A 112 -1.37 -3.83 -12.95
CA VAL A 112 -1.05 -2.43 -13.34
C VAL A 112 -1.61 -1.44 -12.33
N ARG A 113 -2.88 -1.60 -11.93
CA ARG A 113 -3.51 -0.75 -10.91
C ARG A 113 -2.80 -0.83 -9.56
N LEU A 114 -2.42 -2.02 -9.12
CA LEU A 114 -1.69 -2.23 -7.87
C LEU A 114 -0.28 -1.62 -7.93
N ALA A 115 0.39 -1.73 -9.07
CA ALA A 115 1.69 -1.11 -9.30
C ALA A 115 1.59 0.42 -9.26
N ALA A 116 0.59 1.00 -9.92
CA ALA A 116 0.33 2.44 -9.87
C ALA A 116 0.09 2.92 -8.43
N LEU A 117 -0.74 2.20 -7.65
CA LEU A 117 -0.98 2.50 -6.24
C LEU A 117 0.29 2.43 -5.40
N ALA A 118 1.14 1.43 -5.63
CA ALA A 118 2.41 1.29 -4.90
C ALA A 118 3.36 2.45 -5.21
N TRP A 119 3.53 2.81 -6.49
CA TRP A 119 4.36 3.93 -6.90
C TRP A 119 3.84 5.27 -6.38
N GLU A 120 2.53 5.50 -6.46
CA GLU A 120 1.93 6.72 -5.93
C GLU A 120 2.16 6.85 -4.43
N GLY A 121 2.08 5.75 -3.69
CA GLY A 121 2.41 5.70 -2.28
C GLY A 121 3.90 5.76 -1.97
N GLY A 122 4.79 5.80 -2.97
CA GLY A 122 6.25 5.83 -2.79
C GLY A 122 6.88 4.48 -2.46
N ALA A 123 6.13 3.37 -2.59
CA ALA A 123 6.65 2.02 -2.41
C ALA A 123 7.09 1.40 -3.75
N HIS A 124 8.06 0.48 -3.71
CA HIS A 124 8.51 -0.25 -4.90
C HIS A 124 7.59 -1.45 -5.16
N PRO A 125 6.91 -1.55 -6.32
CA PRO A 125 6.09 -2.72 -6.66
C PRO A 125 6.96 -3.90 -7.10
N LEU A 126 6.60 -5.10 -6.64
CA LEU A 126 7.19 -6.38 -7.07
C LEU A 126 6.06 -7.38 -7.32
N VAL A 127 5.92 -7.86 -8.55
CA VAL A 127 4.93 -8.90 -8.87
C VAL A 127 5.43 -10.26 -8.36
N VAL A 128 4.54 -10.94 -7.65
CA VAL A 128 4.78 -12.30 -7.12
C VAL A 128 3.83 -13.27 -7.80
N LEU A 129 4.34 -14.05 -8.76
CA LEU A 129 3.64 -15.18 -9.35
C LEU A 129 3.68 -16.33 -8.35
N SER A 130 2.67 -16.42 -7.51
CA SER A 130 2.61 -17.43 -6.47
C SER A 130 2.06 -18.76 -6.98
N ARG A 131 2.32 -19.85 -6.25
CA ARG A 131 1.97 -21.24 -6.62
C ARG A 131 2.61 -21.67 -7.94
N ALA A 132 3.84 -21.30 -8.17
CA ALA A 132 4.56 -21.66 -9.39
C ALA A 132 4.78 -23.19 -9.52
N ASP A 133 4.70 -23.93 -8.40
CA ASP A 133 4.69 -25.38 -8.34
C ASP A 133 3.46 -26.06 -8.99
N LEU A 134 2.39 -25.32 -9.23
CA LEU A 134 1.16 -25.86 -9.83
C LEU A 134 1.12 -25.75 -11.37
N VAL A 135 2.15 -25.21 -11.99
CA VAL A 135 2.21 -25.01 -13.45
C VAL A 135 3.52 -25.53 -14.03
N THR A 136 3.52 -25.81 -15.33
CA THR A 136 4.75 -26.15 -16.06
C THR A 136 5.62 -24.89 -16.25
N ARG A 137 6.92 -25.11 -16.53
CA ARG A 137 7.87 -24.04 -16.81
C ARG A 137 7.44 -23.18 -18.00
N ASP A 138 6.92 -23.79 -19.05
CA ASP A 138 6.46 -23.08 -20.25
C ASP A 138 5.29 -22.14 -19.92
N VAL A 139 4.35 -22.56 -19.08
CA VAL A 139 3.23 -21.73 -18.61
C VAL A 139 3.76 -20.59 -17.75
N LEU A 140 4.69 -20.85 -16.83
CA LEU A 140 5.30 -19.80 -16.01
C LEU A 140 6.01 -18.77 -16.85
N ASP A 141 6.83 -19.20 -17.83
CA ASP A 141 7.60 -18.30 -18.71
C ASP A 141 6.67 -17.50 -19.64
N SER A 142 5.59 -18.09 -20.14
CA SER A 142 4.58 -17.37 -20.94
C SER A 142 3.85 -16.31 -20.09
N THR A 143 3.48 -16.65 -18.86
CA THR A 143 2.83 -15.73 -17.92
C THR A 143 3.78 -14.59 -17.52
N ARG A 144 5.05 -14.87 -17.28
CA ARG A 144 6.06 -13.82 -17.03
C ARG A 144 6.13 -12.81 -18.17
N ARG A 145 6.16 -13.30 -19.43
CA ARG A 145 6.19 -12.42 -20.62
C ARG A 145 4.92 -11.57 -20.74
N GLU A 146 3.75 -12.14 -20.46
CA GLU A 146 2.49 -11.41 -20.46
C GLU A 146 2.48 -10.29 -19.41
N VAL A 147 2.83 -10.63 -18.17
CA VAL A 147 2.89 -9.66 -17.06
C VAL A 147 3.95 -8.58 -17.32
N ALA A 148 5.12 -8.95 -17.87
CA ALA A 148 6.17 -7.98 -18.19
C ALA A 148 5.73 -6.96 -19.27
N ARG A 149 4.93 -7.39 -20.26
CA ARG A 149 4.33 -6.47 -21.25
C ARG A 149 3.28 -5.57 -20.62
N ALA A 150 2.47 -6.11 -19.69
CA ALA A 150 1.41 -5.34 -19.04
C ALA A 150 1.95 -4.35 -18.00
N CYS A 151 3.04 -4.69 -17.32
CA CYS A 151 3.64 -3.91 -16.23
C CYS A 151 5.12 -3.60 -16.54
N PRO A 152 5.44 -2.77 -17.55
CA PRO A 152 6.81 -2.40 -17.85
C PRO A 152 7.50 -1.77 -16.62
N GLY A 153 8.77 -2.13 -16.41
CA GLY A 153 9.56 -1.60 -15.29
C GLY A 153 9.23 -2.20 -13.91
N VAL A 154 8.26 -3.12 -13.82
CA VAL A 154 7.99 -3.87 -12.59
C VAL A 154 8.74 -5.20 -12.62
N SER A 155 9.51 -5.47 -11.58
CA SER A 155 10.18 -6.77 -11.43
C SER A 155 9.17 -7.87 -11.10
N ILE A 156 9.47 -9.10 -11.58
CA ILE A 156 8.59 -10.26 -11.44
C ILE A 156 9.38 -11.40 -10.83
N VAL A 157 8.87 -11.98 -9.75
CA VAL A 157 9.41 -13.19 -9.11
C VAL A 157 8.37 -14.29 -9.08
N ALA A 158 8.80 -15.53 -9.11
CA ALA A 158 7.95 -16.67 -8.85
C ALA A 158 8.18 -17.21 -7.43
N THR A 159 7.11 -17.66 -6.79
CA THR A 159 7.19 -18.33 -5.49
C THR A 159 6.39 -19.63 -5.50
N ALA A 160 6.93 -20.64 -4.79
CA ALA A 160 6.33 -21.95 -4.66
C ALA A 160 6.33 -22.38 -3.19
N ASN A 161 5.47 -23.33 -2.84
CA ASN A 161 5.42 -23.89 -1.49
C ASN A 161 6.27 -25.17 -1.39
N ILE A 162 7.50 -25.11 -1.91
CA ILE A 162 8.50 -26.18 -1.94
C ILE A 162 9.86 -25.64 -1.46
N GLU A 163 10.80 -26.53 -1.20
CA GLU A 163 12.18 -26.14 -0.88
C GLU A 163 12.78 -25.28 -2.03
N GLY A 164 13.46 -24.19 -1.69
CA GLY A 164 13.97 -23.22 -2.68
C GLY A 164 12.89 -22.34 -3.33
N GLY A 165 11.61 -22.55 -3.02
CA GLY A 165 10.49 -21.84 -3.66
C GLY A 165 10.41 -20.35 -3.35
N LEU A 166 11.31 -19.82 -2.54
CA LEU A 166 11.42 -18.38 -2.23
C LEU A 166 12.72 -17.75 -2.72
N ASP A 167 13.56 -18.47 -3.45
CA ASP A 167 14.91 -18.03 -3.84
C ASP A 167 14.89 -16.76 -4.70
N GLU A 168 13.92 -16.61 -5.59
CA GLU A 168 13.77 -15.40 -6.41
C GLU A 168 13.32 -14.18 -5.59
N LEU A 169 12.60 -14.40 -4.49
CA LEU A 169 12.12 -13.34 -3.62
C LEU A 169 13.19 -12.89 -2.61
N ALA A 170 14.04 -13.79 -2.17
CA ALA A 170 15.02 -13.57 -1.10
C ALA A 170 15.92 -12.32 -1.31
N PRO A 171 16.43 -12.02 -2.52
CA PRO A 171 17.27 -10.83 -2.76
C PRO A 171 16.53 -9.50 -2.52
N TRP A 172 15.21 -9.48 -2.60
CA TRP A 172 14.37 -8.30 -2.39
C TRP A 172 14.09 -8.01 -0.91
N LEU A 173 14.25 -9.01 -0.07
CA LEU A 173 13.95 -8.96 1.35
C LEU A 173 15.22 -8.60 2.15
N THR A 174 15.63 -7.35 2.07
CA THR A 174 16.80 -6.83 2.79
C THR A 174 16.48 -6.53 4.26
N PRO A 175 17.47 -6.62 5.18
CA PRO A 175 17.26 -6.25 6.57
C PRO A 175 16.76 -4.80 6.73
N GLY A 176 15.75 -4.60 7.58
CA GLY A 176 15.08 -3.31 7.76
C GLY A 176 13.96 -3.02 6.76
N CYS A 177 13.77 -3.88 5.75
CA CYS A 177 12.72 -3.74 4.76
C CYS A 177 11.32 -3.88 5.38
N THR A 178 10.43 -2.96 5.03
CA THR A 178 9.01 -3.02 5.36
C THR A 178 8.23 -3.41 4.13
N ILE A 179 7.48 -4.49 4.22
CA ILE A 179 6.69 -5.02 3.09
C ILE A 179 5.20 -4.91 3.34
N VAL A 180 4.45 -4.79 2.26
CA VAL A 180 2.99 -4.95 2.24
C VAL A 180 2.63 -5.97 1.16
N MET A 181 1.54 -6.72 1.36
CA MET A 181 1.08 -7.72 0.41
C MET A 181 -0.28 -7.36 -0.15
N LEU A 182 -0.34 -7.14 -1.47
CA LEU A 182 -1.52 -6.77 -2.22
C LEU A 182 -1.95 -7.92 -3.14
N GLY A 183 -3.24 -8.17 -3.28
CA GLY A 183 -3.75 -9.20 -4.17
C GLY A 183 -4.95 -9.97 -3.61
N PRO A 184 -5.54 -10.88 -4.40
CA PRO A 184 -6.80 -11.53 -4.07
C PRO A 184 -6.72 -12.44 -2.85
N SER A 185 -7.89 -12.80 -2.32
CA SER A 185 -7.98 -13.80 -1.25
C SER A 185 -7.53 -15.16 -1.79
N GLY A 186 -6.81 -15.91 -0.96
CA GLY A 186 -6.30 -17.22 -1.37
C GLY A 186 -5.06 -17.17 -2.29
N ALA A 187 -4.46 -16.01 -2.54
CA ALA A 187 -3.27 -15.87 -3.37
C ALA A 187 -1.97 -16.41 -2.74
N GLY A 188 -2.01 -17.09 -1.60
CA GLY A 188 -0.80 -17.61 -0.95
C GLY A 188 -0.08 -16.63 -0.02
N LYS A 189 -0.64 -15.44 0.26
CA LYS A 189 -0.02 -14.43 1.13
C LYS A 189 0.32 -14.97 2.53
N THR A 190 -0.63 -15.63 3.18
CA THR A 190 -0.42 -16.23 4.51
C THR A 190 0.59 -17.36 4.48
N THR A 191 0.61 -18.14 3.41
CA THR A 191 1.62 -19.21 3.20
C THR A 191 3.02 -18.63 3.12
N LEU A 192 3.19 -17.52 2.36
CA LEU A 192 4.47 -16.82 2.27
C LEU A 192 4.93 -16.28 3.64
N VAL A 193 4.02 -15.67 4.40
CA VAL A 193 4.34 -15.17 5.75
C VAL A 193 4.85 -16.29 6.65
N ASN A 194 4.14 -17.41 6.66
CA ASN A 194 4.54 -18.57 7.48
C ASN A 194 5.90 -19.13 7.04
N ALA A 195 6.16 -19.22 5.74
CA ALA A 195 7.43 -19.70 5.21
C ALA A 195 8.60 -18.76 5.58
N LEU A 196 8.42 -17.44 5.46
CA LEU A 196 9.43 -16.44 5.86
C LEU A 196 9.72 -16.49 7.37
N SER A 197 8.68 -16.63 8.20
CA SER A 197 8.82 -16.73 9.65
C SER A 197 9.56 -18.00 10.07
N GLN A 198 9.30 -19.15 9.39
CA GLN A 198 9.99 -20.42 9.65
C GLN A 198 11.48 -20.36 9.26
N GLN A 199 11.81 -19.79 8.10
CA GLN A 199 13.20 -19.61 7.67
C GLN A 199 14.00 -18.75 8.66
N SER A 200 13.37 -17.71 9.19
CA SER A 200 14.01 -16.85 10.21
C SER A 200 14.27 -17.59 11.51
N ALA A 201 13.34 -18.40 11.98
CA ALA A 201 13.50 -19.20 13.20
C ALA A 201 14.62 -20.24 13.06
N ALA A 202 14.72 -20.91 11.91
CA ALA A 202 15.76 -21.90 11.63
C ALA A 202 17.17 -21.28 11.60
N GLN A 203 17.32 -20.04 11.12
CA GLN A 203 18.62 -19.38 11.02
C GLN A 203 19.08 -18.73 12.33
N SER A 204 18.16 -18.37 13.23
CA SER A 204 18.50 -17.67 14.48
C SER A 204 19.07 -18.59 15.56
N GLY A 205 18.96 -19.92 15.45
CA GLY A 205 19.53 -20.90 16.40
C GLY A 205 19.07 -20.75 17.86
N THR A 206 18.32 -19.71 18.15
CA THR A 206 17.78 -19.41 19.47
C THR A 206 16.35 -19.95 19.52
N GLY A 207 16.14 -20.96 20.33
CA GLY A 207 14.81 -21.51 20.64
C GLY A 207 13.88 -20.55 21.40
N LEU A 208 14.15 -19.27 21.34
CA LEU A 208 13.26 -18.21 21.76
C LEU A 208 12.26 -17.96 20.64
N GLY A 209 11.08 -18.58 20.82
CA GLY A 209 9.98 -18.50 19.91
C GLY A 209 9.71 -17.08 19.44
N SER A 210 9.69 -16.91 18.12
CA SER A 210 9.09 -15.71 17.54
C SER A 210 7.66 -15.63 18.09
N HIS A 211 7.29 -14.54 18.74
CA HIS A 211 5.96 -14.29 19.27
C HIS A 211 4.87 -14.15 18.18
N ALA A 212 5.19 -14.42 16.93
CA ALA A 212 4.22 -14.56 15.85
C ALA A 212 3.68 -15.99 15.86
N ALA A 213 2.56 -16.21 16.54
CA ALA A 213 1.78 -17.41 16.33
C ALA A 213 1.53 -17.58 14.81
N PRO A 214 1.62 -18.81 14.26
CA PRO A 214 1.42 -19.04 12.84
C PRO A 214 0.07 -18.45 12.43
N MET A 215 0.09 -17.56 11.43
CA MET A 215 -1.15 -17.00 10.90
C MET A 215 -2.00 -18.15 10.38
N ARG A 216 -3.24 -18.26 10.88
CA ARG A 216 -4.15 -19.33 10.45
C ARG A 216 -4.43 -19.21 8.95
N THR A 217 -4.00 -20.19 8.19
CA THR A 217 -4.42 -20.37 6.81
C THR A 217 -5.91 -20.73 6.82
N GLY A 218 -6.76 -19.80 6.40
CA GLY A 218 -8.19 -20.08 6.30
C GLY A 218 -8.45 -21.09 5.22
N ALA A 219 -8.75 -22.35 5.60
CA ALA A 219 -9.44 -23.27 4.71
C ALA A 219 -10.76 -22.59 4.28
N LYS A 220 -11.09 -22.65 2.98
CA LYS A 220 -12.41 -22.26 2.48
C LYS A 220 -13.43 -23.09 3.26
N SER A 221 -14.16 -22.48 4.20
CA SER A 221 -15.34 -23.13 4.75
C SER A 221 -16.39 -23.17 3.63
N ALA A 222 -17.01 -24.33 3.42
CA ALA A 222 -18.02 -24.56 2.40
C ALA A 222 -19.29 -23.68 2.55
N ASP A 223 -19.41 -23.01 3.67
CA ASP A 223 -20.53 -22.11 3.98
C ASP A 223 -20.05 -20.67 3.87
N GLY A 224 -20.27 -20.02 2.76
CA GLY A 224 -19.92 -18.66 2.33
C GLY A 224 -19.85 -17.50 3.35
N HIS A 225 -19.75 -17.75 4.65
CA HIS A 225 -19.60 -16.79 5.74
C HIS A 225 -18.30 -17.06 6.53
N GLY A 226 -17.14 -16.83 5.87
CA GLY A 226 -15.85 -16.78 6.54
C GLY A 226 -15.79 -15.58 7.47
N ARG A 227 -15.94 -15.82 8.79
CA ARG A 227 -15.60 -14.85 9.84
C ARG A 227 -14.10 -14.56 9.74
N HIS A 228 -13.74 -13.49 9.03
CA HIS A 228 -12.38 -12.96 9.00
C HIS A 228 -12.07 -12.33 10.36
N THR A 229 -11.23 -12.98 11.14
CA THR A 229 -10.89 -12.59 12.51
C THR A 229 -9.81 -11.50 12.60
N THR A 230 -9.33 -10.93 11.48
CA THR A 230 -8.33 -9.84 11.51
C THR A 230 -8.98 -8.55 11.02
N THR A 231 -9.60 -7.83 11.94
CA THR A 231 -10.22 -6.51 11.68
C THR A 231 -9.21 -5.36 11.82
N HIS A 232 -7.99 -5.64 12.29
CA HIS A 232 -7.01 -4.61 12.63
C HIS A 232 -5.76 -4.70 11.75
N ARG A 233 -5.24 -3.52 11.36
CA ARG A 233 -3.96 -3.39 10.70
C ARG A 233 -2.88 -3.61 11.75
N ALA A 234 -1.90 -4.45 11.43
CA ALA A 234 -0.83 -4.75 12.36
C ALA A 234 0.52 -4.82 11.65
N LEU A 235 1.54 -4.38 12.37
CA LEU A 235 2.93 -4.50 11.98
C LEU A 235 3.47 -5.80 12.58
N VAL A 236 3.88 -6.73 11.72
CA VAL A 236 4.31 -8.08 12.09
C VAL A 236 5.79 -8.26 11.75
N PRO A 237 6.69 -8.44 12.72
CA PRO A 237 8.07 -8.82 12.46
C PRO A 237 8.14 -10.22 11.83
N LEU A 238 8.87 -10.37 10.72
CA LEU A 238 9.08 -11.66 10.04
C LEU A 238 10.48 -12.25 10.31
N GLY A 239 11.26 -11.59 11.18
CA GLY A 239 12.66 -11.93 11.40
C GLY A 239 13.61 -11.25 10.39
N ARG A 240 14.94 -11.35 10.63
CA ARG A 240 16.00 -10.71 9.84
C ARG A 240 15.81 -9.19 9.67
N GLY A 241 15.12 -8.53 10.60
CA GLY A 241 14.78 -7.11 10.50
C GLY A 241 13.67 -6.78 9.47
N ILE A 242 13.08 -7.78 8.83
CA ILE A 242 11.96 -7.59 7.88
C ILE A 242 10.67 -7.42 8.66
N THR A 243 9.85 -6.49 8.23
CA THR A 243 8.56 -6.21 8.85
C THR A 243 7.45 -6.24 7.81
N LEU A 244 6.36 -6.95 8.11
CA LEU A 244 5.15 -6.95 7.31
C LEU A 244 4.13 -6.00 7.91
N ILE A 245 3.49 -5.17 7.10
CA ILE A 245 2.23 -4.50 7.46
C ILE A 245 1.08 -5.33 6.89
N ASP A 246 0.37 -6.03 7.78
CA ASP A 246 -0.86 -6.75 7.41
C ASP A 246 -2.03 -5.76 7.43
N THR A 247 -2.58 -5.52 6.26
CA THR A 247 -3.70 -4.59 6.05
C THR A 247 -4.92 -5.35 5.56
N PRO A 248 -5.78 -5.83 6.46
CA PRO A 248 -7.09 -6.36 6.07
C PRO A 248 -7.87 -5.23 5.36
N GLY A 249 -8.30 -5.47 4.13
CA GLY A 249 -9.05 -4.47 3.34
C GLY A 249 -8.28 -3.82 2.18
N LEU A 250 -6.97 -4.04 2.02
CA LEU A 250 -6.26 -3.80 0.75
C LEU A 250 -6.60 -4.84 -0.33
N ARG A 251 -7.52 -5.75 -0.04
CA ARG A 251 -8.01 -6.78 -0.96
C ARG A 251 -8.82 -6.19 -2.11
N GLU A 252 -9.55 -5.12 -1.83
CA GLU A 252 -10.25 -4.30 -2.82
C GLU A 252 -9.51 -2.97 -2.89
N VAL A 253 -8.64 -2.84 -3.86
CA VAL A 253 -7.85 -1.64 -4.08
C VAL A 253 -8.81 -0.50 -4.42
N GLY A 254 -8.87 0.45 -3.53
CA GLY A 254 -9.62 1.68 -3.73
C GLY A 254 -9.06 2.51 -4.88
N LEU A 255 -9.75 3.59 -5.20
CA LEU A 255 -9.37 4.56 -6.20
C LEU A 255 -7.96 5.11 -5.95
N LEU A 256 -7.20 5.31 -7.01
CA LEU A 256 -5.97 6.09 -7.00
C LEU A 256 -6.25 7.49 -6.44
N SER A 257 -5.28 8.07 -5.74
CA SER A 257 -5.44 9.40 -5.14
C SER A 257 -4.83 10.52 -5.98
N GLY A 258 -4.07 10.16 -7.03
CA GLY A 258 -3.39 11.07 -7.96
C GLY A 258 -2.99 10.39 -9.26
N THR A 259 -2.33 11.12 -10.14
CA THR A 259 -1.89 10.65 -11.47
C THR A 259 -0.46 10.12 -11.49
N ASP A 260 0.39 10.50 -10.53
CA ASP A 260 1.82 10.15 -10.52
C ASP A 260 2.09 8.64 -10.64
N GLY A 261 1.30 7.82 -9.94
CA GLY A 261 1.40 6.38 -10.02
C GLY A 261 0.96 5.83 -11.38
N VAL A 262 -0.06 6.43 -12.00
CA VAL A 262 -0.54 6.09 -13.34
C VAL A 262 0.52 6.45 -14.36
N ASP A 263 1.10 7.65 -14.28
CA ASP A 263 2.12 8.13 -15.19
C ASP A 263 3.37 7.24 -15.18
N ARG A 264 3.74 6.71 -14.01
CA ARG A 264 4.82 5.72 -13.89
C ARG A 264 4.45 4.35 -14.46
N ALA A 265 3.20 3.90 -14.25
CA ALA A 265 2.72 2.61 -14.76
C ALA A 265 2.59 2.59 -16.28
N PHE A 266 2.46 3.76 -16.91
CA PHE A 266 2.32 3.96 -18.35
C PHE A 266 3.38 4.96 -18.87
N ALA A 267 4.61 4.81 -18.42
CA ALA A 267 5.70 5.73 -18.73
C ALA A 267 5.89 5.93 -20.25
N GLU A 268 5.67 4.89 -21.06
CA GLU A 268 5.74 4.96 -22.51
C GLU A 268 4.68 5.90 -23.11
N ILE A 269 3.46 5.94 -22.53
CA ILE A 269 2.41 6.87 -22.99
C ILE A 269 2.71 8.27 -22.49
N THR A 270 3.17 8.41 -21.27
CA THR A 270 3.57 9.70 -20.69
C THR A 270 4.72 10.33 -21.47
N GLU A 271 5.69 9.52 -21.90
CA GLU A 271 6.81 9.95 -22.75
C GLU A 271 6.32 10.42 -24.14
N LEU A 272 5.41 9.65 -24.78
CA LEU A 272 4.78 10.05 -26.03
C LEU A 272 3.99 11.36 -25.88
N ALA A 273 3.29 11.54 -24.77
CA ALA A 273 2.50 12.74 -24.50
C ALA A 273 3.36 14.02 -24.47
N THR A 274 4.63 13.93 -24.03
CA THR A 274 5.56 15.07 -24.07
C THR A 274 5.93 15.50 -25.47
N GLN A 275 5.73 14.64 -26.48
CA GLN A 275 6.06 14.89 -27.89
C GLN A 275 4.87 15.42 -28.69
N CYS A 276 3.69 15.59 -28.05
CA CYS A 276 2.54 16.19 -28.68
C CYS A 276 2.78 17.65 -29.02
N ARG A 277 2.18 18.12 -30.12
CA ARG A 277 2.28 19.51 -30.56
C ARG A 277 1.73 20.51 -29.53
N PHE A 278 0.71 20.11 -28.76
CA PHE A 278 0.05 20.95 -27.77
C PHE A 278 0.29 20.39 -26.36
N GLY A 279 0.64 21.25 -25.41
CA GLY A 279 0.89 20.83 -24.02
C GLY A 279 -0.37 20.40 -23.24
N ASP A 280 -1.56 20.76 -23.73
CA ASP A 280 -2.88 20.41 -23.20
C ASP A 280 -3.60 19.36 -24.05
N CYS A 281 -2.84 18.59 -24.84
CA CYS A 281 -3.36 17.52 -25.72
C CYS A 281 -4.13 16.48 -24.91
N THR A 282 -5.37 16.20 -25.31
CA THR A 282 -6.21 15.18 -24.69
C THR A 282 -6.05 13.79 -25.34
N HIS A 283 -5.24 13.71 -26.40
CA HIS A 283 -4.94 12.49 -27.17
C HIS A 283 -6.19 11.85 -27.81
N ASP A 284 -7.18 12.66 -28.20
CA ASP A 284 -8.38 12.19 -28.89
C ASP A 284 -8.27 12.42 -30.40
N ARG A 285 -8.25 13.68 -30.87
CA ARG A 285 -8.27 14.03 -32.29
C ARG A 285 -7.37 15.21 -32.64
N GLU A 286 -6.53 15.66 -31.75
CA GLU A 286 -5.70 16.85 -31.96
C GLU A 286 -4.65 16.61 -33.05
N PRO A 287 -4.48 17.56 -33.99
CA PRO A 287 -3.47 17.43 -35.02
C PRO A 287 -2.06 17.50 -34.44
N GLY A 288 -1.22 16.55 -34.82
CA GLY A 288 0.15 16.45 -34.29
C GLY A 288 0.22 15.79 -32.90
N CYS A 289 -0.77 14.97 -32.54
CA CYS A 289 -0.72 14.14 -31.36
C CYS A 289 0.20 12.93 -31.58
N ALA A 290 1.28 12.83 -30.80
CA ALA A 290 2.24 11.72 -30.89
C ALA A 290 1.64 10.39 -30.42
N VAL A 291 0.76 10.43 -29.41
CA VAL A 291 0.06 9.23 -28.92
C VAL A 291 -0.86 8.65 -30.00
N GLN A 292 -1.65 9.48 -30.71
CA GLN A 292 -2.50 9.02 -31.81
C GLN A 292 -1.69 8.51 -33.01
N ALA A 293 -0.55 9.13 -33.30
CA ALA A 293 0.36 8.63 -34.32
C ALA A 293 0.85 7.22 -33.98
N SER A 294 1.29 7.00 -32.73
CA SER A 294 1.79 5.72 -32.24
C SER A 294 0.71 4.62 -32.17
N LEU A 295 -0.56 5.00 -31.95
CA LEU A 295 -1.70 4.09 -32.08
C LEU A 295 -1.95 3.70 -33.54
N SER A 296 -1.82 4.65 -34.47
CA SER A 296 -2.10 4.44 -35.89
C SER A 296 -1.04 3.59 -36.57
N ASP A 297 0.22 3.69 -36.17
CA ASP A 297 1.34 2.89 -36.70
C ASP A 297 1.52 1.53 -35.97
N GLY A 298 0.72 1.29 -34.91
CA GLY A 298 0.70 0.03 -34.16
C GLY A 298 1.85 -0.09 -33.14
N ALA A 299 2.62 0.97 -32.88
CA ALA A 299 3.66 0.97 -31.85
C ALA A 299 3.08 1.01 -30.43
N LEU A 300 1.90 1.61 -30.25
CA LEU A 300 1.15 1.61 -29.01
C LEU A 300 -0.10 0.71 -29.12
N ASP A 301 -0.27 -0.22 -28.18
CA ASP A 301 -1.45 -1.09 -28.11
C ASP A 301 -2.70 -0.27 -27.72
N PRO A 302 -3.78 -0.30 -28.54
CA PRO A 302 -5.04 0.37 -28.23
C PRO A 302 -5.66 -0.04 -26.89
N ALA A 303 -5.53 -1.32 -26.49
CA ALA A 303 -6.06 -1.80 -25.22
C ALA A 303 -5.30 -1.21 -24.04
N ARG A 304 -3.98 -1.01 -24.18
CA ARG A 304 -3.13 -0.36 -23.18
C ARG A 304 -3.45 1.12 -23.05
N PHE A 305 -3.66 1.82 -24.17
CA PHE A 305 -4.08 3.22 -24.15
C PHE A 305 -5.47 3.39 -23.50
N ALA A 306 -6.44 2.54 -23.85
CA ALA A 306 -7.76 2.57 -23.22
C ALA A 306 -7.71 2.36 -21.70
N HIS A 307 -6.83 1.45 -21.24
CA HIS A 307 -6.63 1.22 -19.81
C HIS A 307 -5.98 2.44 -19.10
N TRP A 308 -4.99 3.08 -19.75
CA TRP A 308 -4.42 4.33 -19.26
C TRP A 308 -5.48 5.42 -19.11
N GLN A 309 -6.31 5.63 -20.15
CA GLN A 309 -7.40 6.61 -20.09
C GLN A 309 -8.42 6.31 -18.97
N GLU A 310 -8.71 5.04 -18.70
CA GLU A 310 -9.58 4.61 -17.60
C GLU A 310 -9.00 5.05 -16.25
N LEU A 311 -7.72 4.73 -16.00
CA LEU A 311 -7.06 5.06 -14.74
C LEU A 311 -6.82 6.58 -14.58
N GLN A 312 -6.49 7.29 -15.66
CA GLN A 312 -6.38 8.76 -15.63
C GLN A 312 -7.71 9.44 -15.27
N ARG A 313 -8.82 8.96 -15.85
CA ARG A 313 -10.16 9.48 -15.49
C ARG A 313 -10.50 9.20 -14.04
N GLU A 314 -10.17 8.03 -13.54
CA GLU A 314 -10.38 7.63 -12.14
C GLU A 314 -9.57 8.54 -11.20
N ALA A 315 -8.28 8.73 -11.47
CA ALA A 315 -7.39 9.58 -10.69
C ALA A 315 -7.86 11.05 -10.69
N ALA A 316 -8.18 11.60 -11.85
CA ALA A 316 -8.67 12.97 -11.98
C ALA A 316 -10.03 13.18 -11.27
N HIS A 317 -10.92 12.18 -11.25
CA HIS A 317 -12.16 12.23 -10.48
C HIS A 317 -11.86 12.25 -8.97
N ALA A 318 -10.90 11.45 -8.54
CA ALA A 318 -10.46 11.40 -7.16
C ALA A 318 -9.89 12.75 -6.68
N GLU A 319 -9.03 13.38 -7.48
CA GLU A 319 -8.45 14.71 -7.17
C GLU A 319 -9.51 15.80 -7.07
N ARG A 320 -10.46 15.83 -8.01
CA ARG A 320 -11.56 16.81 -8.00
C ARG A 320 -12.40 16.70 -6.73
N SER A 321 -12.76 15.49 -6.34
CA SER A 321 -13.49 15.23 -5.11
C SER A 321 -12.74 15.73 -3.86
N ILE A 322 -11.40 15.56 -3.78
CA ILE A 322 -10.56 16.10 -2.70
C ILE A 322 -10.62 17.65 -2.68
N ALA A 323 -10.48 18.26 -3.84
CA ALA A 323 -10.47 19.72 -3.93
C ALA A 323 -11.82 20.33 -3.52
N GLU A 324 -12.93 19.69 -3.90
CA GLU A 324 -14.28 20.12 -3.52
C GLU A 324 -14.52 19.96 -2.02
N GLN A 325 -14.12 18.84 -1.44
CA GLN A 325 -14.24 18.58 0.00
C GLN A 325 -13.44 19.60 0.81
N ARG A 326 -12.18 19.87 0.42
CA ARG A 326 -11.35 20.90 1.07
C ARG A 326 -11.97 22.31 0.97
N ARG A 327 -12.63 22.63 -0.15
CA ARG A 327 -13.36 23.91 -0.30
C ARG A 327 -14.56 23.96 0.65
N HIS A 328 -15.29 22.87 0.80
CA HIS A 328 -16.45 22.79 1.69
C HIS A 328 -16.05 22.94 3.16
N GLU A 329 -14.99 22.25 3.58
CA GLU A 329 -14.43 22.34 4.94
C GLU A 329 -13.91 23.74 5.27
N ARG A 330 -13.20 24.38 4.33
CA ARG A 330 -12.75 25.78 4.49
C ARG A 330 -13.93 26.74 4.66
N ARG A 331 -15.00 26.57 3.88
CA ARG A 331 -16.22 27.38 4.01
C ARG A 331 -16.90 27.14 5.36
N GLY A 332 -17.03 25.90 5.80
CA GLY A 332 -17.57 25.55 7.11
C GLY A 332 -16.77 26.15 8.27
N SER A 333 -15.44 26.03 8.22
CA SER A 333 -14.55 26.61 9.23
C SER A 333 -14.62 28.12 9.31
N LEU A 334 -14.77 28.81 8.16
CA LEU A 334 -14.97 30.25 8.12
C LEU A 334 -16.32 30.66 8.72
N MET A 335 -17.40 29.93 8.43
CA MET A 335 -18.72 30.16 9.04
C MET A 335 -18.69 30.02 10.56
N VAL A 336 -18.09 28.96 11.06
CA VAL A 336 -17.95 28.72 12.50
C VAL A 336 -17.15 29.84 13.17
N ARG A 337 -16.03 30.26 12.54
CA ARG A 337 -15.22 31.39 13.06
C ARG A 337 -16.00 32.73 13.07
N GLN A 338 -16.81 32.98 12.06
CA GLN A 338 -17.67 34.16 12.02
C GLN A 338 -18.75 34.11 13.11
N PHE A 339 -19.39 32.96 13.29
CA PHE A 339 -20.41 32.77 14.33
C PHE A 339 -19.83 32.93 15.75
N MET A 340 -18.63 32.38 15.99
CA MET A 340 -17.94 32.51 17.28
C MET A 340 -17.47 33.96 17.54
N LYS A 341 -17.12 34.74 16.50
CA LYS A 341 -16.81 36.18 16.64
C LYS A 341 -18.05 37.00 17.00
N GLN A 342 -19.19 36.72 16.38
CA GLN A 342 -20.46 37.43 16.68
C GLN A 342 -20.94 37.13 18.12
N ARG A 343 -20.76 35.93 18.60
CA ARG A 343 -21.12 35.53 19.99
C ARG A 343 -20.22 36.14 21.08
N LYS A 344 -19.01 36.60 20.73
CA LYS A 344 -18.09 37.27 21.68
C LYS A 344 -18.32 38.79 21.72
N GLN A 345 -19.16 39.30 20.84
CA GLN A 345 -19.49 40.76 20.76
C GLN A 345 -20.88 41.06 21.35
N GLN A 346 -21.62 40.04 21.78
CA GLN A 346 -22.83 40.13 22.59
C GLN A 346 -22.50 39.72 24.05
#